data_8d1fe780b79b2f4ce8535de6918bd4b6
#
_entry.id   8d1fe780b79b2f4ce8535de6918bd4b6
#
_cell.length_a   1.000
_cell.length_b   1.000
_cell.length_c   1.000
_cell.angle_alpha   90.00
_cell.angle_beta   90.00
_cell.angle_gamma   90.00
#
_symmetry.space_group_name_H-M   'P 1'
#
loop_
_entity.id
_entity.type
_entity.pdbx_description
1 polymer ?
#
loop_
_entity_poly.entity_id
_entity_poly.type
_entity_poly.pdbx_seq_one_letter_code
_entity_poly.pdbx_strand_id
1 'polypeptide(L)'
;HMYASLSKGDLIEMNNKKLSRLLEPNLKLYFLCMIVFAAATATVSLPLGLVEIACTVGLYAYFTNRNQKRRQNILQYIDNVTGSVDTASKSTLINSPLPIMVFRPDTGEVIWSNENFLQLAGVREHLFEMKVEDAVPDFPVQWMLEGKQECPDRVVMNSRRFRVYGSLVRAKGRGAEQNLVATTYWVDTTEADDLRERYTATRPVLAILMVDNYEDLMKACADTQRSAVLAQIDEKLNNWAACADGLLLKTERDHYLFIFEECHYDHFVEEKFSILDAIREIKVGDVC
;
A
#
# COMPACT_ATOMS: atom_id res chain seq x y z
N HIS A 1 -3.01 -5.90 -42.87
CA HIS A 1 -4.31 -6.37 -43.40
C HIS A 1 -4.61 -7.78 -42.92
N MET A 2 -5.39 -7.88 -41.87
CA MET A 2 -6.42 -8.92 -41.64
C MET A 2 -6.80 -8.84 -40.13
N TYR A 3 -7.53 -7.78 -39.75
CA TYR A 3 -8.30 -7.83 -38.53
C TYR A 3 -9.68 -8.33 -38.88
N ALA A 4 -9.91 -9.64 -38.64
CA ALA A 4 -11.21 -10.23 -38.72
C ALA A 4 -12.12 -9.54 -37.70
N SER A 5 -13.26 -9.00 -38.14
CA SER A 5 -14.33 -8.47 -37.33
C SER A 5 -14.92 -9.59 -36.48
N LEU A 6 -14.46 -9.77 -35.27
CA LEU A 6 -15.14 -10.59 -34.26
C LEU A 6 -16.52 -9.96 -34.02
N SER A 7 -17.56 -10.74 -34.22
CA SER A 7 -18.95 -10.34 -33.97
C SER A 7 -19.10 -9.92 -32.51
N LYS A 8 -19.95 -8.90 -32.26
CA LYS A 8 -20.28 -8.41 -30.90
C LYS A 8 -20.75 -9.54 -29.97
N GLY A 9 -21.31 -10.63 -30.55
CA GLY A 9 -21.69 -11.86 -29.85
C GLY A 9 -20.48 -12.69 -29.40
N ASP A 10 -19.43 -12.80 -30.19
CA ASP A 10 -18.24 -13.60 -29.89
C ASP A 10 -17.40 -12.95 -28.76
N LEU A 11 -17.36 -11.63 -28.73
CA LEU A 11 -16.71 -10.87 -27.64
C LEU A 11 -17.46 -11.02 -26.30
N ILE A 12 -18.79 -11.04 -26.33
CA ILE A 12 -19.63 -11.25 -25.13
C ILE A 12 -19.48 -12.69 -24.65
N GLU A 13 -19.43 -13.67 -25.55
CA GLU A 13 -19.25 -15.09 -25.20
C GLU A 13 -17.84 -15.39 -24.68
N MET A 14 -16.81 -14.74 -25.23
CA MET A 14 -15.43 -14.85 -24.81
C MET A 14 -15.22 -14.19 -23.44
N ASN A 15 -15.87 -13.06 -23.18
CA ASN A 15 -15.82 -12.37 -21.89
C ASN A 15 -16.61 -13.14 -20.81
N ASN A 16 -17.75 -13.73 -21.17
CA ASN A 16 -18.49 -14.64 -20.28
C ASN A 16 -17.71 -15.92 -19.94
N LYS A 17 -16.90 -16.45 -20.88
CA LYS A 17 -16.02 -17.60 -20.64
C LYS A 17 -14.85 -17.24 -19.71
N LYS A 18 -14.27 -16.04 -19.84
CA LYS A 18 -13.24 -15.54 -18.88
C LYS A 18 -13.86 -15.34 -17.51
N LEU A 19 -15.05 -14.70 -17.44
CA LEU A 19 -15.78 -14.51 -16.19
C LEU A 19 -16.13 -15.85 -15.51
N SER A 20 -16.54 -16.87 -16.31
CA SER A 20 -16.86 -18.19 -15.74
C SER A 20 -15.63 -18.92 -15.21
N ARG A 21 -14.46 -18.74 -15.83
CA ARG A 21 -13.20 -19.30 -15.30
C ARG A 21 -12.74 -18.65 -13.99
N LEU A 22 -13.03 -17.37 -13.83
CA LEU A 22 -12.75 -16.63 -12.58
C LEU A 22 -13.72 -16.97 -11.44
N LEU A 23 -14.88 -17.55 -11.76
CA LEU A 23 -15.96 -17.85 -10.82
C LEU A 23 -16.09 -19.35 -10.47
N GLU A 24 -15.38 -20.24 -11.15
CA GLU A 24 -15.47 -21.69 -10.91
C GLU A 24 -14.19 -22.20 -10.21
N PRO A 25 -14.26 -22.55 -8.93
CA PRO A 25 -13.21 -23.37 -8.32
C PRO A 25 -13.17 -24.73 -9.04
N ASN A 26 -11.97 -25.29 -9.23
CA ASN A 26 -11.72 -26.55 -9.95
C ASN A 26 -12.23 -27.77 -9.13
N LEU A 27 -13.46 -27.66 -8.63
CA LEU A 27 -14.13 -28.71 -7.83
C LEU A 27 -14.38 -30.00 -8.64
N LYS A 28 -14.36 -29.91 -9.97
CA LYS A 28 -14.59 -31.07 -10.85
C LYS A 28 -13.59 -32.20 -10.59
N LEU A 29 -12.35 -31.86 -10.29
CA LEU A 29 -11.30 -32.84 -9.97
C LEU A 29 -11.58 -33.56 -8.65
N TYR A 30 -12.00 -32.83 -7.62
CA TYR A 30 -12.35 -33.42 -6.31
C TYR A 30 -13.55 -34.33 -6.38
N PHE A 31 -14.60 -33.94 -7.12
CA PHE A 31 -15.78 -34.81 -7.32
C PHE A 31 -15.43 -36.04 -8.14
N LEU A 32 -14.53 -35.95 -9.12
CA LEU A 32 -14.04 -37.10 -9.87
C LEU A 32 -13.31 -38.07 -8.95
N CYS A 33 -12.44 -37.59 -8.07
CA CYS A 33 -11.75 -38.42 -7.08
C CYS A 33 -12.74 -39.11 -6.12
N MET A 34 -13.76 -38.41 -5.64
CA MET A 34 -14.79 -38.99 -4.78
C MET A 34 -15.58 -40.09 -5.48
N ILE A 35 -15.90 -39.96 -6.76
CA ILE A 35 -16.59 -41.00 -7.55
C ILE A 35 -15.69 -42.24 -7.71
N VAL A 36 -14.37 -42.03 -7.94
CA VAL A 36 -13.43 -43.16 -8.03
C VAL A 36 -13.33 -43.92 -6.67
N PHE A 37 -13.31 -43.18 -5.57
CA PHE A 37 -13.34 -43.80 -4.24
C PHE A 37 -14.63 -44.58 -4.00
N ALA A 38 -15.78 -43.98 -4.32
CA ALA A 38 -17.07 -44.66 -4.18
C ALA A 38 -17.20 -45.91 -5.07
N ALA A 39 -16.57 -45.93 -6.24
CA ALA A 39 -16.49 -47.12 -7.07
C ALA A 39 -15.60 -48.21 -6.47
N ALA A 40 -14.50 -47.84 -5.81
CA ALA A 40 -13.62 -48.77 -5.12
C ALA A 40 -14.30 -49.37 -3.87
N THR A 41 -15.03 -48.59 -3.09
CA THR A 41 -15.79 -49.11 -1.92
C THR A 41 -16.95 -50.00 -2.32
N ALA A 42 -17.59 -49.77 -3.46
CA ALA A 42 -18.64 -50.60 -4.02
C ALA A 42 -18.18 -52.04 -4.34
N THR A 43 -16.88 -52.28 -4.60
CA THR A 43 -16.33 -53.63 -4.82
C THR A 43 -16.24 -54.42 -3.54
N VAL A 44 -16.17 -53.78 -2.36
CA VAL A 44 -16.08 -54.41 -1.05
C VAL A 44 -17.47 -54.57 -0.40
N SER A 45 -18.31 -53.52 -0.52
CA SER A 45 -19.69 -53.53 0.00
C SER A 45 -20.61 -52.65 -0.86
N LEU A 46 -21.50 -53.30 -1.58
CA LEU A 46 -22.42 -52.64 -2.52
C LEU A 46 -23.34 -51.58 -1.86
N PRO A 47 -23.93 -51.80 -0.66
CA PRO A 47 -24.78 -50.79 -0.03
C PRO A 47 -24.00 -49.53 0.40
N LEU A 48 -22.74 -49.67 0.80
CA LEU A 48 -21.90 -48.55 1.24
C LEU A 48 -21.51 -47.67 0.06
N GLY A 49 -21.12 -48.24 -1.07
CA GLY A 49 -20.81 -47.50 -2.30
C GLY A 49 -22.02 -46.74 -2.85
N LEU A 50 -23.24 -47.28 -2.73
CA LEU A 50 -24.45 -46.54 -3.14
C LEU A 50 -24.73 -45.31 -2.27
N VAL A 51 -24.48 -45.39 -0.95
CA VAL A 51 -24.62 -44.25 -0.05
C VAL A 51 -23.59 -43.17 -0.36
N GLU A 52 -22.33 -43.55 -0.63
CA GLU A 52 -21.28 -42.60 -1.01
C GLU A 52 -21.56 -41.88 -2.32
N ILE A 53 -22.07 -42.60 -3.33
CA ILE A 53 -22.49 -41.99 -4.59
C ILE A 53 -23.63 -40.99 -4.36
N ALA A 54 -24.65 -41.35 -3.58
CA ALA A 54 -25.78 -40.49 -3.28
C ALA A 54 -25.33 -39.21 -2.53
N CYS A 55 -24.43 -39.34 -1.56
CA CYS A 55 -23.83 -38.19 -0.85
C CYS A 55 -23.04 -37.33 -1.78
N THR A 56 -22.23 -37.91 -2.67
CA THR A 56 -21.40 -37.12 -3.64
C THR A 56 -22.28 -36.36 -4.62
N VAL A 57 -23.33 -36.94 -5.14
CA VAL A 57 -24.31 -36.27 -6.01
C VAL A 57 -25.05 -35.16 -5.27
N GLY A 58 -25.46 -35.41 -4.01
CA GLY A 58 -26.10 -34.40 -3.17
C GLY A 58 -25.20 -33.21 -2.89
N LEU A 59 -23.94 -33.43 -2.55
CA LEU A 59 -22.92 -32.36 -2.37
C LEU A 59 -22.68 -31.61 -3.68
N TYR A 60 -22.56 -32.30 -4.80
CA TYR A 60 -22.39 -31.65 -6.11
C TYR A 60 -23.57 -30.74 -6.43
N ALA A 61 -24.80 -31.19 -6.26
CA ALA A 61 -26.01 -30.42 -6.47
C ALA A 61 -26.08 -29.20 -5.53
N TYR A 62 -25.74 -29.38 -4.26
CA TYR A 62 -25.68 -28.31 -3.27
C TYR A 62 -24.67 -27.24 -3.67
N PHE A 63 -23.43 -27.63 -3.99
CA PHE A 63 -22.38 -26.69 -4.41
C PHE A 63 -22.72 -25.98 -5.70
N THR A 64 -23.28 -26.67 -6.71
CA THR A 64 -23.70 -26.08 -7.97
C THR A 64 -24.80 -25.03 -7.76
N ASN A 65 -25.79 -25.34 -6.94
CA ASN A 65 -26.89 -24.42 -6.64
C ASN A 65 -26.39 -23.20 -5.83
N ARG A 66 -25.50 -23.41 -4.88
CA ARG A 66 -24.87 -22.34 -4.10
C ARG A 66 -24.02 -21.41 -5.00
N ASN A 67 -23.27 -21.99 -5.94
CA ASN A 67 -22.44 -21.26 -6.88
C ASN A 67 -23.27 -20.43 -7.87
N GLN A 68 -24.41 -20.97 -8.34
CA GLN A 68 -25.34 -20.23 -9.19
C GLN A 68 -25.94 -19.02 -8.47
N LYS A 69 -26.35 -19.17 -7.19
CA LYS A 69 -26.87 -18.06 -6.39
C LYS A 69 -25.82 -16.97 -6.18
N ARG A 70 -24.55 -17.34 -5.94
CA ARG A 70 -23.44 -16.37 -5.82
C ARG A 70 -23.18 -15.63 -7.12
N ARG A 71 -23.13 -16.33 -8.25
CA ARG A 71 -22.96 -15.74 -9.57
C ARG A 71 -24.06 -14.72 -9.88
N GLN A 72 -25.31 -14.99 -9.53
CA GLN A 72 -26.42 -14.05 -9.69
C GLN A 72 -26.25 -12.82 -8.80
N ASN A 73 -25.78 -12.96 -7.58
CA ASN A 73 -25.55 -11.85 -6.65
C ASN A 73 -24.44 -10.91 -7.18
N ILE A 74 -23.35 -11.45 -7.71
CA ILE A 74 -22.26 -10.66 -8.31
C ILE A 74 -22.74 -9.92 -9.57
N LEU A 75 -23.44 -10.61 -10.46
CA LEU A 75 -23.99 -9.98 -11.67
C LEU A 75 -25.02 -8.89 -11.32
N GLN A 76 -25.86 -9.10 -10.29
CA GLN A 76 -26.77 -8.09 -9.80
C GLN A 76 -26.04 -6.90 -9.15
N TYR A 77 -24.92 -7.13 -8.44
CA TYR A 77 -24.11 -6.05 -7.93
C TYR A 77 -23.53 -5.21 -9.05
N ILE A 78 -22.94 -5.85 -10.06
CA ILE A 78 -22.40 -5.16 -11.24
C ILE A 78 -23.54 -4.42 -11.98
N ASP A 79 -24.73 -4.99 -12.09
CA ASP A 79 -25.90 -4.35 -12.68
C ASP A 79 -26.43 -3.16 -11.85
N ASN A 80 -26.37 -3.23 -10.54
CA ASN A 80 -26.82 -2.13 -9.66
C ASN A 80 -25.82 -0.97 -9.60
N VAL A 81 -24.51 -1.26 -9.65
CA VAL A 81 -23.45 -0.23 -9.70
C VAL A 81 -23.42 0.45 -11.07
N THR A 82 -23.77 -0.29 -12.13
CA THR A 82 -23.77 0.22 -13.51
C THR A 82 -25.16 0.52 -14.07
N GLY A 83 -26.20 0.54 -13.24
CA GLY A 83 -27.61 0.62 -13.59
C GLY A 83 -28.01 1.78 -14.50
N SER A 84 -27.48 1.85 -15.66
CA SER A 84 -27.79 2.61 -16.89
C SER A 84 -26.59 2.77 -17.81
N VAL A 85 -25.43 2.21 -17.48
CA VAL A 85 -24.22 2.39 -18.28
C VAL A 85 -23.77 1.07 -18.90
N ASP A 86 -23.65 1.12 -20.20
CA ASP A 86 -23.34 0.10 -21.19
C ASP A 86 -22.34 -1.01 -20.77
N THR A 87 -22.38 -2.13 -21.46
CA THR A 87 -21.46 -3.29 -21.37
C THR A 87 -19.98 -2.89 -21.30
N ALA A 88 -19.63 -1.70 -21.80
CA ALA A 88 -18.31 -1.10 -21.71
C ALA A 88 -17.85 -0.86 -20.27
N SER A 89 -18.73 -0.43 -19.38
CA SER A 89 -18.38 -0.13 -17.98
C SER A 89 -18.12 -1.40 -17.16
N LYS A 90 -18.84 -2.49 -17.44
CA LYS A 90 -18.61 -3.81 -16.82
C LYS A 90 -17.24 -4.37 -17.22
N SER A 91 -16.90 -4.22 -18.50
CA SER A 91 -15.58 -4.60 -19.03
C SER A 91 -14.45 -3.79 -18.41
N THR A 92 -14.69 -2.50 -18.13
CA THR A 92 -13.69 -1.62 -17.55
C THR A 92 -13.33 -2.00 -16.11
N LEU A 93 -14.30 -2.38 -15.28
CA LEU A 93 -14.02 -2.84 -13.90
C LEU A 93 -13.23 -4.15 -13.88
N ILE A 94 -13.61 -5.11 -14.72
CA ILE A 94 -12.95 -6.43 -14.79
C ILE A 94 -11.52 -6.32 -15.33
N ASN A 95 -11.32 -5.49 -16.34
CA ASN A 95 -10.04 -5.28 -17.00
C ASN A 95 -9.29 -4.05 -16.49
N SER A 96 -9.72 -3.45 -15.36
CA SER A 96 -9.05 -2.31 -14.76
C SER A 96 -7.59 -2.64 -14.48
N PRO A 97 -6.65 -1.76 -14.86
CA PRO A 97 -5.24 -1.93 -14.50
C PRO A 97 -5.00 -1.77 -13.01
N LEU A 98 -5.93 -1.12 -12.29
CA LEU A 98 -5.84 -0.99 -10.84
C LEU A 98 -6.40 -2.23 -10.17
N PRO A 99 -5.76 -2.71 -9.08
CA PRO A 99 -6.35 -3.72 -8.21
C PRO A 99 -7.65 -3.21 -7.61
N ILE A 100 -8.72 -4.02 -7.69
CA ILE A 100 -10.04 -3.69 -7.17
C ILE A 100 -10.52 -4.84 -6.29
N MET A 101 -11.04 -4.49 -5.11
CA MET A 101 -11.69 -5.42 -4.19
C MET A 101 -13.05 -4.88 -3.78
N VAL A 102 -14.03 -5.79 -3.71
CA VAL A 102 -15.40 -5.51 -3.30
C VAL A 102 -15.75 -6.42 -2.14
N PHE A 103 -16.21 -5.85 -1.03
CA PHE A 103 -16.49 -6.60 0.19
C PHE A 103 -17.68 -6.00 0.96
N ARG A 104 -18.18 -6.74 1.95
CA ARG A 104 -19.18 -6.25 2.89
C ARG A 104 -18.49 -5.64 4.10
N PRO A 105 -18.74 -4.37 4.40
CA PRO A 105 -18.06 -3.70 5.52
C PRO A 105 -18.53 -4.19 6.90
N ASP A 106 -19.73 -4.79 6.99
CA ASP A 106 -20.33 -5.33 8.21
C ASP A 106 -19.72 -6.68 8.61
N THR A 107 -19.47 -7.56 7.66
CA THR A 107 -18.96 -8.92 7.90
C THR A 107 -17.48 -9.07 7.54
N GLY A 108 -16.91 -8.12 6.81
CA GLY A 108 -15.58 -8.21 6.22
C GLY A 108 -15.49 -9.23 5.07
N GLU A 109 -16.62 -9.83 4.62
CA GLU A 109 -16.62 -10.86 3.57
C GLU A 109 -16.31 -10.27 2.20
N VAL A 110 -15.27 -10.79 1.53
CA VAL A 110 -14.94 -10.40 0.16
C VAL A 110 -15.96 -10.99 -0.81
N ILE A 111 -16.64 -10.10 -1.55
CA ILE A 111 -17.65 -10.48 -2.54
C ILE A 111 -16.99 -10.75 -3.90
N TRP A 112 -16.05 -9.90 -4.28
CA TRP A 112 -15.41 -9.95 -5.58
C TRP A 112 -14.08 -9.17 -5.58
N SER A 113 -13.16 -9.58 -6.45
CA SER A 113 -11.93 -8.86 -6.76
C SER A 113 -11.55 -9.09 -8.23
N ASN A 114 -10.79 -8.17 -8.81
CA ASN A 114 -10.23 -8.38 -10.14
C ASN A 114 -8.92 -9.19 -10.06
N GLU A 115 -8.43 -9.62 -11.23
CA GLU A 115 -7.20 -10.44 -11.32
C GLU A 115 -5.97 -9.71 -10.76
N ASN A 116 -5.89 -8.39 -10.95
CA ASN A 116 -4.79 -7.58 -10.43
C ASN A 116 -4.74 -7.57 -8.89
N PHE A 117 -5.91 -7.56 -8.24
CA PHE A 117 -5.96 -7.66 -6.79
C PHE A 117 -5.57 -9.07 -6.29
N LEU A 118 -6.00 -10.13 -7.00
CA LEU A 118 -5.59 -11.50 -6.67
C LEU A 118 -4.09 -11.69 -6.76
N GLN A 119 -3.46 -11.15 -7.81
CA GLN A 119 -2.01 -11.17 -7.97
C GLN A 119 -1.31 -10.39 -6.86
N LEU A 120 -1.87 -9.23 -6.50
CA LEU A 120 -1.36 -8.42 -5.39
C LEU A 120 -1.46 -9.14 -4.05
N ALA A 121 -2.59 -9.81 -3.78
CA ALA A 121 -2.79 -10.58 -2.56
C ALA A 121 -1.99 -11.90 -2.51
N GLY A 122 -1.35 -12.30 -3.63
CA GLY A 122 -0.60 -13.55 -3.72
C GLY A 122 -1.50 -14.80 -3.67
N VAL A 123 -2.80 -14.63 -3.86
CA VAL A 123 -3.79 -15.70 -3.80
C VAL A 123 -4.03 -16.24 -5.21
N ARG A 124 -3.76 -17.53 -5.41
CA ARG A 124 -3.93 -18.20 -6.72
C ARG A 124 -5.38 -18.64 -6.99
N GLU A 125 -6.18 -18.74 -5.96
CA GLU A 125 -7.59 -19.13 -6.02
C GLU A 125 -8.45 -18.00 -5.46
N HIS A 126 -9.75 -17.99 -5.84
CA HIS A 126 -10.67 -16.91 -5.54
C HIS A 126 -10.76 -16.59 -4.04
N LEU A 127 -10.78 -15.30 -3.71
CA LEU A 127 -11.00 -14.75 -2.36
C LEU A 127 -12.43 -14.98 -1.82
N PHE A 128 -13.19 -15.91 -2.40
CA PHE A 128 -14.54 -16.21 -1.96
C PHE A 128 -14.56 -16.80 -0.55
N GLU A 129 -15.39 -16.23 0.31
CA GLU A 129 -15.52 -16.59 1.74
C GLU A 129 -14.33 -16.17 2.61
N MET A 130 -13.29 -15.55 2.03
CA MET A 130 -12.23 -14.93 2.82
C MET A 130 -12.71 -13.60 3.39
N LYS A 131 -12.26 -13.29 4.58
CA LYS A 131 -12.42 -11.95 5.13
C LYS A 131 -11.34 -11.02 4.56
N VAL A 132 -11.64 -9.74 4.52
CA VAL A 132 -10.67 -8.70 4.13
C VAL A 132 -9.40 -8.80 4.96
N GLU A 133 -9.52 -9.10 6.26
CA GLU A 133 -8.41 -9.27 7.21
C GLU A 133 -7.47 -10.42 6.83
N ASP A 134 -7.99 -11.48 6.19
CA ASP A 134 -7.18 -12.62 5.73
C ASP A 134 -6.39 -12.26 4.46
N ALA A 135 -6.96 -11.39 3.62
CA ALA A 135 -6.32 -10.94 2.37
C ALA A 135 -5.37 -9.76 2.62
N VAL A 136 -5.74 -8.87 3.52
CA VAL A 136 -4.99 -7.67 3.90
C VAL A 136 -5.06 -7.53 5.41
N PRO A 137 -4.05 -8.03 6.13
CA PRO A 137 -3.97 -7.87 7.58
C PRO A 137 -4.07 -6.40 7.99
N ASP A 138 -4.75 -6.12 9.09
CA ASP A 138 -4.93 -4.79 9.68
C ASP A 138 -5.55 -3.74 8.73
N PHE A 139 -6.33 -4.17 7.71
CA PHE A 139 -6.99 -3.22 6.82
C PHE A 139 -8.07 -2.42 7.57
N PRO A 140 -7.92 -1.10 7.72
CA PRO A 140 -8.88 -0.28 8.43
C PRO A 140 -10.14 -0.10 7.55
N VAL A 141 -11.28 -0.58 8.00
CA VAL A 141 -12.58 -0.40 7.29
C VAL A 141 -13.30 0.88 7.76
N GLN A 142 -12.98 1.35 8.97
CA GLN A 142 -13.69 2.40 9.68
C GLN A 142 -13.79 3.72 8.88
N TRP A 143 -12.75 4.11 8.17
CA TRP A 143 -12.74 5.35 7.38
C TRP A 143 -13.84 5.41 6.31
N MET A 144 -14.19 4.27 5.70
CA MET A 144 -15.29 4.22 4.73
C MET A 144 -16.64 4.40 5.40
N LEU A 145 -16.83 3.83 6.60
CA LEU A 145 -18.06 4.00 7.38
C LEU A 145 -18.24 5.44 7.85
N GLU A 146 -17.15 6.18 8.05
CA GLU A 146 -17.13 7.62 8.34
C GLU A 146 -17.40 8.49 7.09
N GLY A 147 -17.57 7.88 5.92
CA GLY A 147 -17.82 8.59 4.66
C GLY A 147 -16.59 9.19 3.99
N LYS A 148 -15.39 8.84 4.44
CA LYS A 148 -14.15 9.21 3.76
C LYS A 148 -13.99 8.38 2.49
N GLN A 149 -13.37 8.96 1.47
CA GLN A 149 -13.15 8.31 0.17
C GLN A 149 -11.72 7.78 0.00
N GLU A 150 -10.82 8.15 0.91
CA GLU A 150 -9.42 7.75 0.91
C GLU A 150 -9.04 7.21 2.28
N CYS A 151 -8.28 6.11 2.30
CA CYS A 151 -7.69 5.57 3.51
C CYS A 151 -6.67 6.57 4.08
N PRO A 152 -6.77 6.95 5.37
CA PRO A 152 -5.83 7.92 5.97
C PRO A 152 -4.39 7.44 5.91
N ASP A 153 -4.19 6.14 6.12
CA ASP A 153 -2.87 5.55 6.19
C ASP A 153 -2.50 4.80 4.91
N ARG A 154 -1.21 4.66 4.64
CA ARG A 154 -0.71 3.81 3.57
C ARG A 154 -0.87 2.35 3.98
N VAL A 155 -1.46 1.56 3.09
CA VAL A 155 -1.56 0.12 3.28
C VAL A 155 -0.31 -0.54 2.70
N VAL A 156 0.40 -1.30 3.52
CA VAL A 156 1.60 -2.02 3.09
C VAL A 156 1.21 -3.46 2.76
N MET A 157 1.56 -3.91 1.56
CA MET A 157 1.28 -5.26 1.08
C MET A 157 2.41 -5.76 0.18
N ASN A 158 2.98 -6.91 0.48
CA ASN A 158 4.11 -7.48 -0.28
C ASN A 158 5.28 -6.50 -0.48
N SER A 159 5.66 -5.79 0.59
CA SER A 159 6.72 -4.76 0.56
C SER A 159 6.45 -3.58 -0.37
N ARG A 160 5.20 -3.38 -0.79
CA ARG A 160 4.75 -2.22 -1.55
C ARG A 160 3.80 -1.37 -0.73
N ARG A 161 3.78 -0.09 -1.01
CA ARG A 161 2.91 0.90 -0.35
C ARG A 161 1.77 1.29 -1.28
N PHE A 162 0.55 1.18 -0.76
CA PHE A 162 -0.66 1.49 -1.52
C PHE A 162 -1.44 2.63 -0.89
N ARG A 163 -1.92 3.53 -1.74
CA ARG A 163 -2.99 4.45 -1.41
C ARG A 163 -4.30 3.80 -1.81
N VAL A 164 -5.21 3.66 -0.85
CA VAL A 164 -6.48 2.98 -1.07
C VAL A 164 -7.61 3.98 -1.09
N TYR A 165 -8.36 3.96 -2.17
CA TYR A 165 -9.60 4.73 -2.33
C TYR A 165 -10.78 3.79 -2.22
N GLY A 166 -11.88 4.26 -1.64
CA GLY A 166 -13.06 3.45 -1.46
C GLY A 166 -14.36 4.21 -1.56
N SER A 167 -15.41 3.49 -1.91
CA SER A 167 -16.78 4.01 -1.93
C SER A 167 -17.74 2.96 -1.36
N LEU A 168 -18.77 3.45 -0.64
CA LEU A 168 -19.86 2.63 -0.13
C LEU A 168 -21.07 2.79 -1.03
N VAL A 169 -21.63 1.67 -1.47
CA VAL A 169 -22.85 1.63 -2.28
C VAL A 169 -23.90 0.79 -1.55
N ARG A 170 -25.14 1.28 -1.53
CA ARG A 170 -26.28 0.53 -1.04
C ARG A 170 -26.79 -0.37 -2.14
N ALA A 171 -26.54 -1.67 -2.03
CA ALA A 171 -27.10 -2.66 -2.95
C ALA A 171 -28.56 -2.98 -2.55
N LYS A 172 -29.48 -2.94 -3.53
CA LYS A 172 -30.85 -3.42 -3.33
C LYS A 172 -30.84 -4.95 -3.27
N GLY A 173 -30.93 -5.50 -2.06
CA GLY A 173 -31.13 -6.93 -1.85
C GLY A 173 -32.56 -7.37 -2.21
N ARG A 174 -32.76 -8.68 -2.44
CA ARG A 174 -34.10 -9.27 -2.47
C ARG A 174 -34.63 -9.34 -1.04
N GLY A 175 -35.40 -8.34 -0.60
CA GLY A 175 -35.92 -8.17 0.74
C GLY A 175 -35.67 -6.78 1.28
N ALA A 176 -36.23 -6.43 2.42
CA ALA A 176 -36.12 -5.09 3.03
C ALA A 176 -34.72 -4.77 3.58
N GLU A 177 -33.74 -5.67 3.49
CA GLU A 177 -32.37 -5.46 3.97
C GLU A 177 -31.53 -4.71 2.93
N GLN A 178 -31.12 -3.51 3.31
CA GLN A 178 -30.16 -2.70 2.55
C GLN A 178 -28.75 -3.18 2.88
N ASN A 179 -28.17 -4.00 2.00
CA ASN A 179 -26.79 -4.46 2.17
C ASN A 179 -25.83 -3.37 1.71
N LEU A 180 -24.99 -2.88 2.62
CA LEU A 180 -23.86 -2.01 2.28
C LEU A 180 -22.77 -2.85 1.59
N VAL A 181 -22.23 -2.31 0.52
CA VAL A 181 -21.10 -2.90 -0.22
C VAL A 181 -20.03 -1.86 -0.40
N ALA A 182 -18.82 -2.21 -0.02
CA ALA A 182 -17.64 -1.39 -0.18
C ALA A 182 -16.87 -1.80 -1.43
N THR A 183 -16.46 -0.83 -2.24
CA THR A 183 -15.55 -1.02 -3.37
C THR A 183 -14.27 -0.25 -3.11
N THR A 184 -13.12 -0.90 -3.23
CA THR A 184 -11.81 -0.28 -3.03
C THR A 184 -10.94 -0.37 -4.28
N TYR A 185 -10.17 0.69 -4.51
CA TYR A 185 -9.21 0.85 -5.60
C TYR A 185 -7.83 1.07 -5.00
N TRP A 186 -6.83 0.33 -5.46
CA TRP A 186 -5.51 0.30 -4.89
C TRP A 186 -4.49 0.90 -5.86
N VAL A 187 -3.86 1.98 -5.44
CA VAL A 187 -2.85 2.68 -6.24
C VAL A 187 -1.48 2.44 -5.61
N ASP A 188 -0.58 1.81 -6.35
CA ASP A 188 0.80 1.62 -5.91
C ASP A 188 1.50 2.99 -5.87
N THR A 189 1.96 3.38 -4.69
CA THR A 189 2.66 4.64 -4.45
C THR A 189 4.11 4.41 -4.01
N THR A 190 4.61 3.18 -4.07
CA THR A 190 5.93 2.81 -3.57
C THR A 190 7.03 3.68 -4.15
N GLU A 191 7.10 3.76 -5.48
CA GLU A 191 8.11 4.60 -6.16
C GLU A 191 7.97 6.09 -5.81
N ALA A 192 6.73 6.60 -5.78
CA ALA A 192 6.48 8.00 -5.50
C ALA A 192 6.82 8.35 -4.03
N ASP A 193 6.47 7.47 -3.09
CA ASP A 193 6.78 7.66 -1.67
C ASP A 193 8.29 7.52 -1.44
N ASP A 194 8.98 6.55 -2.07
CA ASP A 194 10.44 6.40 -2.01
C ASP A 194 11.17 7.62 -2.59
N LEU A 195 10.70 8.12 -3.72
CA LEU A 195 11.26 9.32 -4.33
C LEU A 195 11.07 10.54 -3.45
N ARG A 196 9.89 10.66 -2.84
CA ARG A 196 9.58 11.76 -1.93
C ARG A 196 10.45 11.70 -0.67
N GLU A 197 10.63 10.53 -0.09
CA GLU A 197 11.49 10.33 1.07
C GLU A 197 12.95 10.71 0.73
N ARG A 198 13.47 10.19 -0.39
CA ARG A 198 14.81 10.57 -0.86
C ARG A 198 14.93 12.06 -1.12
N TYR A 199 13.98 12.65 -1.84
CA TYR A 199 13.98 14.08 -2.13
C TYR A 199 13.97 14.91 -0.85
N THR A 200 13.18 14.53 0.15
CA THR A 200 13.15 15.22 1.44
C THR A 200 14.47 15.04 2.17
N ALA A 201 15.02 13.83 2.22
CA ALA A 201 16.26 13.53 2.92
C ALA A 201 17.47 14.28 2.34
N THR A 202 17.52 14.46 1.01
CA THR A 202 18.63 15.13 0.31
C THR A 202 18.41 16.61 0.07
N ARG A 203 17.33 17.20 0.59
CA ARG A 203 17.12 18.66 0.49
C ARG A 203 18.25 19.42 1.18
N PRO A 204 18.82 20.45 0.53
CA PRO A 204 19.86 21.24 1.18
C PRO A 204 19.27 22.13 2.28
N VAL A 205 19.88 22.06 3.43
CA VAL A 205 19.67 22.99 4.55
C VAL A 205 20.84 23.97 4.57
N LEU A 206 20.52 25.26 4.66
CA LEU A 206 21.50 26.31 4.78
C LEU A 206 21.44 26.89 6.19
N ALA A 207 22.56 26.77 6.92
CA ALA A 207 22.72 27.38 8.23
C ALA A 207 23.78 28.47 8.16
N ILE A 208 23.47 29.63 8.72
CA ILE A 208 24.44 30.71 8.89
C ILE A 208 24.89 30.67 10.34
N LEU A 209 26.20 30.51 10.54
CA LEU A 209 26.84 30.52 11.84
C LEU A 209 27.57 31.85 11.98
N MET A 210 27.32 32.56 13.05
CA MET A 210 27.93 33.84 13.32
C MET A 210 28.63 33.80 14.70
N VAL A 211 29.89 34.21 14.70
CA VAL A 211 30.65 34.33 15.95
C VAL A 211 30.31 35.70 16.58
N ASP A 212 29.49 35.65 17.61
CA ASP A 212 29.09 36.85 18.34
C ASP A 212 30.29 37.50 19.03
N ASN A 213 30.26 38.85 19.13
CA ASN A 213 31.32 39.65 19.75
C ASN A 213 32.73 39.41 19.17
N TYR A 214 32.81 39.03 17.88
CA TYR A 214 34.09 38.76 17.19
C TYR A 214 35.10 39.89 17.29
N GLU A 215 34.68 41.14 17.12
CA GLU A 215 35.58 42.29 17.18
C GLU A 215 36.14 42.52 18.59
N ASP A 216 35.33 42.34 19.61
CA ASP A 216 35.77 42.50 21.03
C ASP A 216 36.69 41.35 21.42
N LEU A 217 36.41 40.13 20.97
CA LEU A 217 37.29 38.98 21.08
C LEU A 217 38.68 39.28 20.47
N MET A 218 38.69 39.82 19.26
CA MET A 218 39.92 40.12 18.55
C MET A 218 40.71 41.30 19.18
N LYS A 219 40.04 42.28 19.81
CA LYS A 219 40.69 43.38 20.54
C LYS A 219 41.30 42.89 21.86
N ALA A 220 40.67 41.91 22.51
CA ALA A 220 41.15 41.32 23.77
C ALA A 220 42.36 40.41 23.59
N CYS A 221 42.57 39.87 22.39
CA CYS A 221 43.70 38.99 22.07
C CYS A 221 44.95 39.75 21.70
N ALA A 222 46.13 39.32 22.19
CA ALA A 222 47.42 39.72 21.62
C ALA A 222 47.56 39.26 20.18
N ASP A 223 48.26 40.02 19.34
CA ASP A 223 48.38 39.72 17.90
C ASP A 223 48.86 38.28 17.62
N THR A 224 49.74 37.74 18.44
CA THR A 224 50.26 36.39 18.32
C THR A 224 49.20 35.30 18.66
N GLN A 225 48.21 35.63 19.47
CA GLN A 225 47.17 34.73 19.94
C GLN A 225 45.94 34.72 19.03
N ARG A 226 45.67 35.81 18.26
CA ARG A 226 44.53 35.92 17.35
C ARG A 226 44.46 34.77 16.36
N SER A 227 45.58 34.47 15.70
CA SER A 227 45.63 33.39 14.72
C SER A 227 45.36 32.01 15.32
N ALA A 228 45.85 31.79 16.55
CA ALA A 228 45.62 30.54 17.26
C ALA A 228 44.14 30.35 17.67
N VAL A 229 43.51 31.42 18.16
CA VAL A 229 42.09 31.40 18.54
C VAL A 229 41.20 31.15 17.28
N LEU A 230 41.50 31.85 16.17
CA LEU A 230 40.77 31.63 14.92
C LEU A 230 40.94 30.21 14.39
N ALA A 231 42.15 29.67 14.47
CA ALA A 231 42.41 28.29 14.06
C ALA A 231 41.61 27.27 14.91
N GLN A 232 41.48 27.51 16.24
CA GLN A 232 40.66 26.66 17.08
C GLN A 232 39.15 26.75 16.79
N ILE A 233 38.67 27.97 16.48
CA ILE A 233 37.26 28.13 16.02
C ILE A 233 37.02 27.38 14.73
N ASP A 234 37.89 27.60 13.73
CA ASP A 234 37.80 26.93 12.42
C ASP A 234 37.88 25.42 12.56
N GLU A 235 38.77 24.89 13.41
CA GLU A 235 38.90 23.45 13.69
C GLU A 235 37.64 22.85 14.34
N LYS A 236 37.11 23.51 15.40
CA LYS A 236 35.90 23.04 16.07
C LYS A 236 34.69 23.06 15.14
N LEU A 237 34.51 24.12 14.34
CA LEU A 237 33.43 24.23 13.35
C LEU A 237 33.56 23.16 12.25
N ASN A 238 34.77 22.92 11.74
CA ASN A 238 34.98 21.88 10.73
C ASN A 238 34.72 20.48 11.30
N ASN A 239 35.18 20.19 12.50
CA ASN A 239 34.97 18.90 13.14
C ASN A 239 33.47 18.66 13.42
N TRP A 240 32.74 19.68 13.85
CA TRP A 240 31.29 19.60 14.06
C TRP A 240 30.54 19.42 12.73
N ALA A 241 30.90 20.15 11.70
CA ALA A 241 30.25 20.06 10.39
C ALA A 241 30.52 18.72 9.67
N ALA A 242 31.67 18.09 9.98
CA ALA A 242 32.07 16.83 9.34
C ALA A 242 31.10 15.65 9.60
N CYS A 243 30.30 15.68 10.68
CA CYS A 243 29.33 14.62 10.98
C CYS A 243 28.19 14.52 9.97
N ALA A 244 27.92 15.63 9.22
CA ALA A 244 26.85 15.68 8.24
C ALA A 244 27.31 15.61 6.79
N ASP A 245 28.61 15.31 6.55
CA ASP A 245 29.22 15.32 5.20
C ASP A 245 28.88 16.61 4.41
N GLY A 246 28.72 17.71 5.15
CA GLY A 246 28.29 19.00 4.61
C GLY A 246 29.45 19.90 4.22
N LEU A 247 29.13 20.99 3.51
CA LEU A 247 30.09 22.00 3.09
C LEU A 247 30.05 23.18 4.04
N LEU A 248 31.16 23.42 4.76
CA LEU A 248 31.34 24.62 5.60
C LEU A 248 32.23 25.62 4.86
N LEU A 249 31.70 26.82 4.64
CA LEU A 249 32.38 27.91 3.97
C LEU A 249 32.47 29.11 4.90
N LYS A 250 33.69 29.66 5.08
CA LYS A 250 33.85 30.95 5.72
C LYS A 250 33.57 32.06 4.71
N THR A 251 32.50 32.82 4.92
CA THR A 251 32.06 33.88 3.99
C THR A 251 32.63 35.25 4.38
N GLU A 252 32.73 35.50 5.68
CA GLU A 252 33.31 36.71 6.25
C GLU A 252 34.22 36.40 7.44
N ARG A 253 34.74 37.41 8.11
CA ARG A 253 35.64 37.19 9.27
C ARG A 253 35.01 36.42 10.39
N ASP A 254 33.72 36.63 10.63
CA ASP A 254 32.90 36.14 11.71
C ASP A 254 31.70 35.29 11.24
N HIS A 255 31.51 35.15 9.90
CA HIS A 255 30.39 34.42 9.35
C HIS A 255 30.83 33.16 8.60
N TYR A 256 30.09 32.10 8.81
CA TYR A 256 30.24 30.81 8.10
C TYR A 256 28.90 30.41 7.53
N LEU A 257 28.92 29.90 6.30
CA LEU A 257 27.78 29.26 5.67
C LEU A 257 28.01 27.76 5.72
N PHE A 258 27.07 27.07 6.33
CA PHE A 258 27.07 25.62 6.40
C PHE A 258 25.92 25.05 5.58
N ILE A 259 26.23 24.20 4.61
CA ILE A 259 25.26 23.55 3.71
C ILE A 259 25.35 22.06 3.94
N PHE A 260 24.23 21.45 4.28
CA PHE A 260 24.14 20.01 4.55
C PHE A 260 22.77 19.47 4.15
N GLU A 261 22.61 18.13 4.13
CA GLU A 261 21.35 17.49 3.76
C GLU A 261 20.39 17.44 4.95
N GLU A 262 19.07 17.56 4.68
CA GLU A 262 18.00 17.60 5.69
C GLU A 262 17.98 16.37 6.60
N CYS A 263 18.41 15.20 6.10
CA CYS A 263 18.51 13.98 6.92
C CYS A 263 19.40 14.13 8.18
N HIS A 264 20.32 15.09 8.21
CA HIS A 264 21.18 15.38 9.36
C HIS A 264 20.62 16.46 10.29
N TYR A 265 19.53 17.14 9.91
CA TYR A 265 18.98 18.26 10.68
C TYR A 265 18.54 17.86 12.09
N ASP A 266 17.79 16.76 12.18
CA ASP A 266 17.26 16.28 13.46
C ASP A 266 18.38 15.94 14.44
N HIS A 267 19.49 15.38 13.96
CA HIS A 267 20.67 15.10 14.77
C HIS A 267 21.23 16.37 15.43
N PHE A 268 21.37 17.46 14.67
CA PHE A 268 21.84 18.74 15.21
C PHE A 268 20.85 19.35 16.24
N VAL A 269 19.55 19.18 16.01
CA VAL A 269 18.51 19.64 16.94
C VAL A 269 18.54 18.84 18.25
N GLU A 270 18.67 17.51 18.17
CA GLU A 270 18.78 16.63 19.34
C GLU A 270 20.01 16.95 20.18
N GLU A 271 21.15 17.22 19.56
CA GLU A 271 22.39 17.67 20.19
C GLU A 271 22.34 19.14 20.65
N LYS A 272 21.22 19.85 20.41
CA LYS A 272 21.05 21.27 20.75
C LYS A 272 22.15 22.15 20.18
N PHE A 273 22.65 21.81 18.99
CA PHE A 273 23.76 22.51 18.34
C PHE A 273 24.97 22.63 19.26
N SER A 274 25.53 21.48 19.67
CA SER A 274 26.65 21.35 20.63
C SER A 274 27.86 22.24 20.32
N ILE A 275 28.00 22.67 19.08
CA ILE A 275 29.03 23.64 18.64
C ILE A 275 28.99 24.96 19.41
N LEU A 276 27.80 25.42 19.82
CA LEU A 276 27.64 26.66 20.59
C LEU A 276 28.39 26.61 21.92
N ASP A 277 28.31 25.49 22.61
CA ASP A 277 29.01 25.30 23.86
C ASP A 277 30.51 25.06 23.67
N ALA A 278 30.84 24.27 22.61
CA ALA A 278 32.23 24.02 22.26
C ALA A 278 33.02 25.30 21.93
N ILE A 279 32.38 26.28 21.27
CA ILE A 279 33.03 27.56 20.97
C ILE A 279 33.15 28.44 22.22
N ARG A 280 32.15 28.45 23.13
CA ARG A 280 32.20 29.18 24.40
C ARG A 280 33.32 28.74 25.33
N GLU A 281 33.75 27.46 25.20
CA GLU A 281 34.85 26.92 26.00
C GLU A 281 36.24 27.36 25.53
N ILE A 282 36.34 28.03 24.38
CA ILE A 282 37.63 28.54 23.90
C ILE A 282 38.11 29.67 24.82
N LYS A 283 39.12 29.39 25.59
CA LYS A 283 39.74 30.39 26.53
C LYS A 283 40.61 31.33 25.74
N VAL A 284 40.28 32.60 25.78
CA VAL A 284 41.07 33.68 25.19
C VAL A 284 41.96 34.28 26.29
N GLY A 285 43.20 33.83 26.39
CA GLY A 285 44.16 34.36 27.36
C GLY A 285 43.82 34.08 28.84
N ASP A 286 44.76 34.32 29.75
CA ASP A 286 44.57 34.26 31.19
C ASP A 286 43.74 35.46 31.75
N VAL A 287 42.58 35.74 31.14
CA VAL A 287 41.64 36.70 31.73
C VAL A 287 40.53 35.89 32.37
N CYS A 288 40.67 35.71 33.69
CA CYS A 288 39.62 35.28 34.57
C CYS A 288 38.45 36.26 34.60
#